data_2dca6793eb179717b1e51a565f009844
#
_entry.id   2dca6793eb179717b1e51a565f009844
#
_cell.length_a   1.000
_cell.length_b   1.000
_cell.length_c   1.000
_cell.angle_alpha   90.00
_cell.angle_beta   90.00
_cell.angle_gamma   90.00
#
_symmetry.space_group_name_H-M   'P 1'
#
loop_
_entity.id
_entity.type
_entity.pdbx_description
1 polymer ?
#
loop_
_entity_poly.entity_id
_entity_poly.type
_entity_poly.pdbx_seq_one_letter_code
_entity_poly.pdbx_strand_id
1 'polypeptide(L)'
;MSNDNGLVDEYEKLQRLKKEIETREEELKKSLIELAKQKNADTLFGTKMKCSIKEYEKIVYPEDKSQIVDLMKQKEIYDKYSMINYMGFNSAIIKGQVDKEIVDLIKIEKTQRLSLKEI
;
A
#
# COMPACT_ATOMS: atom_id res chain seq x y z
N MET A 1 -39.93 0.42 26.56
CA MET A 1 -38.76 -0.38 26.26
C MET A 1 -38.15 0.09 24.96
N SER A 2 -36.91 0.43 24.98
CA SER A 2 -36.21 0.81 23.79
C SER A 2 -35.89 -0.44 22.92
N ASN A 3 -35.85 -0.25 21.62
CA ASN A 3 -35.52 -1.32 20.66
C ASN A 3 -34.03 -1.44 20.40
N ASP A 4 -33.23 -1.05 21.37
CA ASP A 4 -31.79 -0.93 21.26
C ASP A 4 -31.10 -2.27 21.01
N ASN A 5 -31.60 -3.33 21.68
CA ASN A 5 -31.00 -4.67 21.55
C ASN A 5 -31.05 -5.18 20.09
N GLY A 6 -32.19 -4.99 19.42
CA GLY A 6 -32.35 -5.41 18.03
C GLY A 6 -31.41 -4.69 17.09
N LEU A 7 -31.30 -3.37 17.24
CA LEU A 7 -30.44 -2.53 16.41
C LEU A 7 -28.95 -2.83 16.68
N VAL A 8 -28.57 -2.99 17.94
CA VAL A 8 -27.18 -3.29 18.30
C VAL A 8 -26.77 -4.66 17.77
N ASP A 9 -27.65 -5.65 17.94
CA ASP A 9 -27.37 -7.01 17.48
C ASP A 9 -27.26 -7.09 15.96
N GLU A 10 -28.11 -6.36 15.26
CA GLU A 10 -28.04 -6.28 13.78
C GLU A 10 -26.75 -5.62 13.32
N TYR A 11 -26.35 -4.53 13.96
CA TYR A 11 -25.11 -3.84 13.65
C TYR A 11 -23.88 -4.75 13.90
N GLU A 12 -23.87 -5.45 15.03
CA GLU A 12 -22.80 -6.43 15.34
C GLU A 12 -22.70 -7.51 14.27
N LYS A 13 -23.84 -8.05 13.85
CA LYS A 13 -23.90 -9.08 12.79
C LYS A 13 -23.29 -8.56 11.48
N LEU A 14 -23.65 -7.33 11.10
CA LEU A 14 -23.11 -6.71 9.90
C LEU A 14 -21.60 -6.48 10.01
N GLN A 15 -21.12 -6.08 11.18
CA GLN A 15 -19.68 -5.91 11.38
C GLN A 15 -18.91 -7.22 11.25
N ARG A 16 -19.47 -8.31 11.77
CA ARG A 16 -18.86 -9.65 11.62
C ARG A 16 -18.84 -10.10 10.17
N LEU A 17 -19.95 -9.92 9.45
CA LEU A 17 -20.02 -10.27 8.02
C LEU A 17 -19.04 -9.46 7.20
N LYS A 18 -18.94 -8.17 7.48
CA LYS A 18 -17.98 -7.29 6.82
C LYS A 18 -16.55 -7.78 7.01
N LYS A 19 -16.20 -8.14 8.23
CA LYS A 19 -14.87 -8.64 8.57
C LYS A 19 -14.57 -9.97 7.86
N GLU A 20 -15.53 -10.88 7.81
CA GLU A 20 -15.40 -12.15 7.08
C GLU A 20 -15.21 -11.92 5.59
N ILE A 21 -15.96 -10.99 5.02
CA ILE A 21 -15.83 -10.62 3.60
C ILE A 21 -14.46 -10.03 3.32
N GLU A 22 -13.99 -9.11 4.15
CA GLU A 22 -12.66 -8.49 3.99
C GLU A 22 -11.54 -9.54 4.06
N THR A 23 -11.65 -10.49 4.99
CA THR A 23 -10.69 -11.59 5.11
C THR A 23 -10.68 -12.45 3.84
N ARG A 24 -11.86 -12.77 3.31
CA ARG A 24 -11.97 -13.56 2.10
C ARG A 24 -11.43 -12.81 0.87
N GLU A 25 -11.69 -11.52 0.79
CA GLU A 25 -11.12 -10.67 -0.26
C GLU A 25 -9.59 -10.68 -0.24
N GLU A 26 -8.98 -10.58 0.95
CA GLU A 26 -7.53 -10.63 1.11
C GLU A 26 -6.94 -11.97 0.68
N GLU A 27 -7.61 -13.07 1.04
CA GLU A 27 -7.20 -14.40 0.61
C GLU A 27 -7.24 -14.55 -0.91
N LEU A 28 -8.34 -14.09 -1.53
CA LEU A 28 -8.50 -14.14 -2.99
C LEU A 28 -7.48 -13.24 -3.69
N LYS A 29 -7.20 -12.07 -3.13
CA LYS A 29 -6.18 -11.16 -3.64
C LYS A 29 -4.81 -11.82 -3.69
N LYS A 30 -4.42 -12.48 -2.61
CA LYS A 30 -3.15 -13.23 -2.55
C LYS A 30 -3.12 -14.34 -3.57
N SER A 31 -4.23 -15.08 -3.71
CA SER A 31 -4.34 -16.15 -4.69
C SER A 31 -4.23 -15.65 -6.13
N LEU A 32 -4.83 -14.51 -6.43
CA LEU A 32 -4.74 -13.87 -7.75
C LEU A 32 -3.31 -13.44 -8.07
N ILE A 33 -2.62 -12.84 -7.11
CA ILE A 33 -1.23 -12.44 -7.28
C ILE A 33 -0.35 -13.66 -7.53
N GLU A 34 -0.54 -14.72 -6.75
CA GLU A 34 0.20 -15.96 -6.89
C GLU A 34 -0.03 -16.62 -8.27
N LEU A 35 -1.29 -16.68 -8.69
CA LEU A 35 -1.64 -17.22 -10.00
C LEU A 35 -1.02 -16.43 -11.15
N ALA A 36 -1.01 -15.10 -11.04
CA ALA A 36 -0.39 -14.24 -12.04
C ALA A 36 1.12 -14.48 -12.12
N LYS A 37 1.78 -14.68 -10.98
CA LYS A 37 3.20 -15.02 -10.95
C LYS A 37 3.47 -16.37 -11.61
N GLN A 38 2.66 -17.39 -11.32
CA GLN A 38 2.80 -18.70 -11.91
C GLN A 38 2.62 -18.67 -13.42
N LYS A 39 1.70 -17.87 -13.92
CA LYS A 39 1.43 -17.72 -15.35
C LYS A 39 2.35 -16.70 -16.03
N ASN A 40 3.16 -15.99 -15.27
CA ASN A 40 3.99 -14.88 -15.75
C ASN A 40 3.13 -13.87 -16.53
N ALA A 41 1.95 -13.54 -15.97
CA ALA A 41 0.97 -12.65 -16.57
C ALA A 41 0.73 -11.44 -15.67
N ASP A 42 0.42 -10.32 -16.28
CA ASP A 42 0.04 -9.09 -15.56
C ASP A 42 -1.49 -8.87 -15.56
N THR A 43 -2.22 -9.72 -16.27
CA THR A 43 -3.67 -9.64 -16.38
C THR A 43 -4.27 -11.03 -16.30
N LEU A 44 -5.31 -11.19 -15.46
CA LEU A 44 -6.09 -12.40 -15.33
C LEU A 44 -7.54 -12.11 -15.74
N PHE A 45 -8.15 -13.03 -16.48
CA PHE A 45 -9.48 -12.83 -17.04
C PHE A 45 -10.52 -13.66 -16.32
N GLY A 46 -11.60 -13.01 -15.87
CA GLY A 46 -12.84 -13.64 -15.48
C GLY A 46 -13.81 -13.71 -16.64
N THR A 47 -15.08 -13.97 -16.37
CA THR A 47 -16.12 -13.98 -17.41
C THR A 47 -16.57 -12.58 -17.82
N LYS A 48 -16.65 -11.64 -16.87
CA LYS A 48 -17.12 -10.27 -17.10
C LYS A 48 -16.05 -9.23 -16.84
N MET A 49 -15.13 -9.52 -15.95
CA MET A 49 -14.12 -8.58 -15.48
C MET A 49 -12.74 -9.17 -15.70
N LYS A 50 -11.76 -8.29 -15.89
CA LYS A 50 -10.35 -8.67 -15.87
C LYS A 50 -9.67 -8.05 -14.67
N CYS A 51 -8.67 -8.74 -14.13
CA CYS A 51 -7.86 -8.29 -13.01
C CYS A 51 -6.47 -7.93 -13.53
N SER A 52 -6.09 -6.67 -13.37
CA SER A 52 -4.77 -6.18 -13.73
C SER A 52 -3.90 -6.10 -12.47
N ILE A 53 -2.69 -6.63 -12.54
CA ILE A 53 -1.76 -6.66 -11.40
C ILE A 53 -0.51 -5.89 -11.80
N LYS A 54 -0.21 -4.83 -11.06
CA LYS A 54 0.97 -3.99 -11.28
C LYS A 54 1.89 -4.06 -10.08
N GLU A 55 3.19 -4.21 -10.35
CA GLU A 55 4.23 -4.12 -9.33
C GLU A 55 4.71 -2.67 -9.24
N TYR A 56 4.89 -2.18 -8.03
CA TYR A 56 5.43 -0.85 -7.78
C TYR A 56 6.34 -0.87 -6.56
N GLU A 57 7.21 0.11 -6.45
CA GLU A 57 8.12 0.24 -5.33
C GLU A 57 7.50 1.11 -4.25
N LYS A 58 7.49 0.61 -3.02
CA LYS A 58 7.00 1.31 -1.84
C LYS A 58 8.18 1.74 -0.98
N ILE A 59 8.22 3.01 -0.62
CA ILE A 59 9.24 3.55 0.27
C ILE A 59 8.78 3.36 1.71
N VAL A 60 9.58 2.66 2.51
CA VAL A 60 9.30 2.40 3.92
C VAL A 60 10.30 3.18 4.77
N TYR A 61 9.78 4.07 5.61
CA TYR A 61 10.58 4.87 6.52
C TYR A 61 10.70 4.19 7.88
N PRO A 62 11.82 4.36 8.60
CA PRO A 62 11.90 3.88 9.97
C PRO A 62 10.92 4.63 10.88
N GLU A 63 10.54 4.03 12.00
CA GLU A 63 9.64 4.68 12.97
C GLU A 63 10.24 5.96 13.51
N ASP A 64 11.54 5.93 13.86
CA ASP A 64 12.29 7.13 14.27
C ASP A 64 12.90 7.77 13.02
N LYS A 65 12.35 8.93 12.63
CA LYS A 65 12.78 9.66 11.45
C LYS A 65 13.85 10.73 11.77
N SER A 66 14.28 10.84 13.02
CA SER A 66 15.22 11.90 13.44
C SER A 66 16.54 11.85 12.69
N GLN A 67 17.06 10.65 12.45
CA GLN A 67 18.32 10.47 11.74
C GLN A 67 18.22 10.92 10.28
N ILE A 68 17.11 10.64 9.63
CA ILE A 68 16.85 11.09 8.26
C ILE A 68 16.74 12.61 8.20
N VAL A 69 16.01 13.20 9.15
CA VAL A 69 15.84 14.66 9.26
C VAL A 69 17.19 15.33 9.48
N ASP A 70 18.03 14.81 10.37
CA ASP A 70 19.35 15.37 10.64
C ASP A 70 20.23 15.35 9.40
N LEU A 71 20.25 14.25 8.65
CA LEU A 71 20.98 14.17 7.39
C LEU A 71 20.42 15.13 6.33
N MET A 72 19.11 15.29 6.26
CA MET A 72 18.49 16.25 5.35
C MET A 72 18.94 17.68 5.66
N LYS A 73 19.04 18.04 6.94
CA LYS A 73 19.55 19.35 7.37
C LYS A 73 21.01 19.55 7.02
N GLN A 74 21.86 18.54 7.26
CA GLN A 74 23.28 18.58 6.92
C GLN A 74 23.51 18.76 5.42
N LYS A 75 22.65 18.19 4.59
CA LYS A 75 22.77 18.25 3.13
C LYS A 75 21.98 19.40 2.50
N GLU A 76 21.45 20.30 3.31
CA GLU A 76 20.72 21.49 2.88
C GLU A 76 19.47 21.23 2.04
N ILE A 77 18.83 20.04 2.24
CA ILE A 77 17.61 19.67 1.54
C ILE A 77 16.38 19.67 2.44
N TYR A 78 16.53 19.98 3.74
CA TYR A 78 15.45 19.94 4.71
C TYR A 78 14.29 20.87 4.33
N ASP A 79 14.61 22.11 3.97
CA ASP A 79 13.56 23.09 3.62
C ASP A 79 12.74 22.66 2.39
N LYS A 80 13.36 21.94 1.47
CA LYS A 80 12.68 21.45 0.27
C LYS A 80 11.65 20.36 0.60
N TYR A 81 11.89 19.54 1.64
CA TYR A 81 11.07 18.37 1.95
C TYR A 81 10.49 18.38 3.36
N SER A 82 10.64 19.48 4.12
CA SER A 82 10.31 19.54 5.56
C SER A 82 8.83 19.47 5.88
N MET A 83 7.97 19.90 4.97
CA MET A 83 6.51 19.90 5.17
C MET A 83 5.84 18.65 4.62
N ILE A 84 6.46 17.52 4.85
CA ILE A 84 5.89 16.21 4.50
C ILE A 84 5.50 16.11 3.03
N ASN A 85 6.36 16.54 2.16
CA ASN A 85 6.21 16.23 0.74
C ASN A 85 6.77 14.83 0.47
N TYR A 86 6.18 13.83 1.14
CA TYR A 86 6.61 12.44 0.96
C TYR A 86 6.49 12.00 -0.49
N MET A 87 5.49 12.47 -1.20
CA MET A 87 5.30 12.13 -2.61
C MET A 87 6.47 12.61 -3.46
N GLY A 88 6.89 13.86 -3.29
CA GLY A 88 8.05 14.42 -3.98
C GLY A 88 9.36 13.76 -3.56
N PHE A 89 9.53 13.50 -2.26
CA PHE A 89 10.73 12.86 -1.74
C PHE A 89 10.85 11.40 -2.20
N ASN A 90 9.76 10.64 -2.13
CA ASN A 90 9.72 9.27 -2.62
C ASN A 90 10.06 9.20 -4.13
N SER A 91 9.53 10.11 -4.91
CA SER A 91 9.83 10.19 -6.33
C SER A 91 11.31 10.48 -6.57
N ALA A 92 11.91 11.39 -5.81
CA ALA A 92 13.33 11.71 -5.90
C ALA A 92 14.21 10.52 -5.55
N ILE A 93 13.82 9.72 -4.53
CA ILE A 93 14.55 8.49 -4.16
C ILE A 93 14.53 7.48 -5.32
N ILE A 94 13.36 7.23 -5.87
CA ILE A 94 13.19 6.26 -6.97
C ILE A 94 13.97 6.69 -8.21
N LYS A 95 14.04 8.00 -8.47
CA LYS A 95 14.80 8.56 -9.59
C LYS A 95 16.31 8.65 -9.34
N GLY A 96 16.78 8.25 -8.17
CA GLY A 96 18.19 8.29 -7.83
C GLY A 96 18.74 9.69 -7.55
N GLN A 97 17.88 10.65 -7.21
CA GLN A 97 18.24 12.05 -6.98
C GLN A 97 18.59 12.36 -5.53
N VAL A 98 18.61 11.36 -4.65
CA VAL A 98 18.88 11.51 -3.21
C VAL A 98 20.17 10.80 -2.86
N ASP A 99 20.98 11.41 -1.98
CA ASP A 99 22.24 10.84 -1.53
C ASP A 99 22.05 9.46 -0.89
N LYS A 100 23.00 8.58 -1.18
CA LYS A 100 23.00 7.20 -0.68
C LYS A 100 22.89 7.11 0.84
N GLU A 101 23.53 8.02 1.58
CA GLU A 101 23.48 8.03 3.04
C GLU A 101 22.05 8.15 3.58
N ILE A 102 21.18 8.90 2.88
CA ILE A 102 19.78 9.04 3.23
C ILE A 102 19.01 7.80 2.78
N VAL A 103 19.26 7.33 1.57
CA VAL A 103 18.58 6.15 1.00
C VAL A 103 18.86 4.90 1.83
N ASP A 104 20.07 4.75 2.40
CA ASP A 104 20.44 3.61 3.23
C ASP A 104 19.66 3.56 4.56
N LEU A 105 19.02 4.65 4.98
CA LEU A 105 18.20 4.71 6.19
C LEU A 105 16.74 4.30 5.95
N ILE A 106 16.35 4.11 4.71
CA ILE A 106 15.00 3.73 4.34
C ILE A 106 14.99 2.36 3.70
N LYS A 107 13.80 1.80 3.56
CA LYS A 107 13.60 0.52 2.89
C LYS A 107 12.73 0.73 1.66
N ILE A 108 13.15 0.17 0.52
CA ILE A 108 12.37 0.15 -0.70
C ILE A 108 11.81 -1.25 -0.85
N GLU A 109 10.49 -1.37 -0.85
CA GLU A 109 9.80 -2.66 -1.01
C GLU A 109 9.04 -2.66 -2.32
N LYS A 110 9.07 -3.80 -3.00
CA LYS A 110 8.21 -4.04 -4.15
C LYS A 110 6.86 -4.53 -3.66
N THR A 111 5.79 -3.94 -4.15
CA THR A 111 4.43 -4.32 -3.79
C THR A 111 3.57 -4.40 -5.05
N GLN A 112 2.41 -5.03 -4.94
CA GLN A 112 1.51 -5.22 -6.06
C GLN A 112 0.18 -4.53 -5.81
N ARG A 113 -0.41 -4.01 -6.88
CA ARG A 113 -1.73 -3.41 -6.87
C ARG A 113 -2.63 -4.18 -7.83
N LEU A 114 -3.82 -4.54 -7.35
CA LEU A 114 -4.86 -5.14 -8.18
C LEU A 114 -5.89 -4.09 -8.59
N SER A 115 -6.39 -4.22 -9.79
CA SER A 115 -7.55 -3.44 -10.24
C SER A 115 -8.46 -4.32 -11.09
N LEU A 116 -9.76 -4.12 -10.96
CA LEU A 116 -10.78 -4.81 -11.74
C LEU A 116 -11.33 -3.85 -12.79
N LYS A 117 -11.43 -4.34 -14.01
CA LYS A 117 -12.00 -3.61 -15.14
C LYS A 117 -12.90 -4.51 -15.94
N GLU A 118 -13.89 -3.95 -16.61
CA GLU A 118 -14.71 -4.72 -17.56
C GLU A 118 -13.85 -5.18 -18.73
N ILE A 119 -14.15 -6.35 -19.20
CA ILE A 119 -13.45 -6.95 -20.34
C ILE A 119 -13.72 -6.16 -21.63
#